data_927dec0d5a352e0c9fe8dfa7f0b8e20e
#
_entry.id   927dec0d5a352e0c9fe8dfa7f0b8e20e
#
_cell.length_a   1.000
_cell.length_b   1.000
_cell.length_c   1.000
_cell.angle_alpha   90.00
_cell.angle_beta   90.00
_cell.angle_gamma   90.00
#
_symmetry.space_group_name_H-M   'P 1'
#
loop_
_entity.id
_entity.type
_entity.pdbx_description
1 polymer ?
#
loop_
_entity_poly.entity_id
_entity_poly.type
_entity_poly.pdbx_seq_one_letter_code
_entity_poly.pdbx_strand_id
1 'polypeptide(L)'
;MITGSQKVLACPPGISIIILAPRAVGRVVNAKVKSMYFNLADVLKNMERGQTPFTPAVGILRQINTRLKEIEAAGGADVEIARVAAQAEDFREKIKELPFEFVSESPANGVTPVHPVNADAYEIFITLKDEYGIWICPNGGDMKSTIFRVGHIGHLTHEDNTTLIEALKDMQKRGML
;
A
#
# COMPACT_ATOMS: atom_id res chain seq x y z
N MET A 1 8.27 5.66 13.39
CA MET A 1 7.70 5.07 12.16
C MET A 1 6.33 4.48 12.48
N ILE A 2 5.37 4.57 11.58
CA ILE A 2 4.03 3.98 11.75
C ILE A 2 3.70 3.21 10.48
N THR A 3 3.18 2.00 10.62
CA THR A 3 2.67 1.20 9.51
C THR A 3 1.38 0.47 9.92
N GLY A 4 0.58 0.05 8.94
CA GLY A 4 -0.64 -0.72 9.16
C GLY A 4 -0.54 -2.12 8.57
N SER A 5 -1.28 -3.05 9.14
CA SER A 5 -1.35 -4.45 8.69
C SER A 5 -1.77 -4.61 7.22
N GLN A 6 -2.58 -3.68 6.69
CA GLN A 6 -3.17 -3.73 5.35
C GLN A 6 -2.28 -3.14 4.24
N LYS A 7 -1.03 -2.84 4.50
CA LYS A 7 -0.07 -2.30 3.51
C LYS A 7 0.92 -3.40 3.08
N VAL A 8 2.21 -3.20 3.26
CA VAL A 8 3.26 -4.15 2.85
C VAL A 8 3.06 -5.56 3.43
N LEU A 9 2.50 -5.65 4.63
CA LEU A 9 2.24 -6.93 5.28
C LEU A 9 1.10 -7.74 4.65
N ALA A 10 0.31 -7.14 3.75
CA ALA A 10 -0.78 -7.81 3.02
C ALA A 10 -1.78 -8.56 3.92
N CYS A 11 -2.02 -8.05 5.12
CA CYS A 11 -3.01 -8.57 6.07
C CYS A 11 -4.26 -7.67 6.09
N PRO A 12 -5.40 -8.13 6.60
CA PRO A 12 -6.57 -7.28 6.80
C PRO A 12 -6.27 -6.05 7.68
N PRO A 13 -6.99 -4.93 7.51
CA PRO A 13 -6.85 -3.76 8.38
C PRO A 13 -7.29 -4.08 9.81
N GLY A 14 -6.64 -3.44 10.81
CA GLY A 14 -7.02 -3.56 12.22
C GLY A 14 -5.85 -3.51 13.20
N ILE A 15 -4.60 -3.57 12.73
CA ILE A 15 -3.40 -3.41 13.57
C ILE A 15 -2.54 -2.27 13.02
N SER A 16 -2.17 -1.35 13.89
CA SER A 16 -1.13 -0.35 13.66
C SER A 16 0.13 -0.72 14.43
N ILE A 17 1.27 -0.74 13.74
CA ILE A 17 2.58 -0.96 14.33
C ILE A 17 3.28 0.39 14.43
N ILE A 18 3.68 0.75 15.65
CA ILE A 18 4.33 2.04 15.95
C ILE A 18 5.70 1.78 16.52
N ILE A 19 6.75 2.25 15.86
CA ILE A 19 8.12 2.16 16.29
C ILE A 19 8.55 3.53 16.82
N LEU A 20 8.91 3.60 18.10
CA LEU A 20 9.28 4.84 18.77
C LEU A 20 10.80 4.90 18.98
N ALA A 21 11.42 5.98 18.54
CA ALA A 21 12.79 6.30 18.93
C ALA A 21 12.83 6.75 20.41
N PRO A 22 13.97 6.64 21.13
CA PRO A 22 14.07 7.04 22.54
C PRO A 22 13.55 8.46 22.82
N ARG A 23 13.85 9.41 21.94
CA ARG A 23 13.34 10.78 22.03
C ARG A 23 11.81 10.87 21.99
N ALA A 24 11.17 9.99 21.21
CA ALA A 24 9.71 9.95 21.09
C ALA A 24 9.07 9.31 22.34
N VAL A 25 9.70 8.29 22.92
CA VAL A 25 9.29 7.69 24.20
C VAL A 25 9.25 8.74 25.30
N GLY A 26 10.28 9.57 25.44
CA GLY A 26 10.31 10.66 26.41
C GLY A 26 9.16 11.67 26.24
N ARG A 27 8.74 11.94 25.00
CA ARG A 27 7.56 12.78 24.73
C ARG A 27 6.26 12.09 25.10
N VAL A 28 6.13 10.80 24.79
CA VAL A 28 4.93 9.99 25.10
C VAL A 28 4.69 9.97 26.60
N VAL A 29 5.73 9.69 27.40
CA VAL A 29 5.62 9.59 28.88
C VAL A 29 5.22 10.91 29.52
N ASN A 30 5.67 12.04 28.95
CA ASN A 30 5.37 13.38 29.51
C ASN A 30 4.13 14.05 28.87
N ALA A 31 3.44 13.38 27.96
CA ALA A 31 2.28 13.93 27.28
C ALA A 31 1.03 13.95 28.18
N LYS A 32 0.27 15.05 28.14
CA LYS A 32 -1.08 15.13 28.75
C LYS A 32 -2.10 14.56 27.76
N VAL A 33 -2.34 13.25 27.84
CA VAL A 33 -3.26 12.55 26.96
C VAL A 33 -4.71 12.85 27.33
N LYS A 34 -5.54 13.20 26.35
CA LYS A 34 -6.98 13.47 26.51
C LYS A 34 -7.85 12.29 26.05
N SER A 35 -7.30 11.34 25.33
CA SER A 35 -8.03 10.18 24.81
C SER A 35 -7.82 8.97 25.70
N MET A 36 -8.89 8.26 26.00
CA MET A 36 -8.81 6.97 26.68
C MET A 36 -8.14 5.90 25.79
N TYR A 37 -8.46 5.87 24.51
CA TYR A 37 -7.98 4.83 23.58
C TYR A 37 -6.61 5.16 22.98
N PHE A 38 -6.41 6.39 22.50
CA PHE A 38 -5.15 6.80 21.88
C PHE A 38 -4.12 7.27 22.93
N ASN A 39 -3.72 6.35 23.83
CA ASN A 39 -2.79 6.60 24.90
C ASN A 39 -1.56 5.68 24.79
N LEU A 40 -0.51 6.16 24.13
CA LEU A 40 0.73 5.39 23.94
C LEU A 40 1.48 5.13 25.26
N ALA A 41 1.34 5.99 26.28
CA ALA A 41 1.94 5.75 27.58
C ALA A 41 1.33 4.51 28.26
N ASP A 42 0.00 4.34 28.15
CA ASP A 42 -0.68 3.16 28.64
C ASP A 42 -0.31 1.90 27.83
N VAL A 43 -0.15 2.03 26.51
CA VAL A 43 0.36 0.94 25.65
C VAL A 43 1.74 0.49 26.12
N LEU A 44 2.69 1.41 26.32
CA LEU A 44 4.04 1.09 26.76
C LEU A 44 4.03 0.37 28.12
N LYS A 45 3.25 0.87 29.08
CA LYS A 45 3.10 0.24 30.40
C LYS A 45 2.54 -1.20 30.32
N ASN A 46 1.54 -1.43 29.45
CA ASN A 46 0.98 -2.78 29.28
C ASN A 46 1.96 -3.73 28.57
N MET A 47 2.80 -3.22 27.66
CA MET A 47 3.85 -4.02 27.01
C MET A 47 4.86 -4.62 27.99
N GLU A 48 5.18 -3.96 29.12
CA GLU A 48 6.07 -4.48 30.16
C GLU A 48 5.61 -5.84 30.71
N ARG A 49 4.31 -6.09 30.71
CA ARG A 49 3.71 -7.37 31.12
C ARG A 49 3.24 -8.23 29.94
N GLY A 50 3.67 -7.92 28.71
CA GLY A 50 3.31 -8.68 27.49
C GLY A 50 1.85 -8.56 27.09
N GLN A 51 1.17 -7.46 27.42
CA GLN A 51 -0.24 -7.25 27.12
C GLN A 51 -0.50 -5.93 26.36
N THR A 52 -1.69 -5.81 25.84
CA THR A 52 -2.25 -4.57 25.28
C THR A 52 -3.29 -3.97 26.23
N PRO A 53 -3.53 -2.64 26.21
CA PRO A 53 -4.54 -2.02 27.07
C PRO A 53 -5.96 -2.53 26.84
N PHE A 54 -6.27 -2.94 25.61
CA PHE A 54 -7.56 -3.45 25.17
C PHE A 54 -7.38 -4.76 24.42
N THR A 55 -8.45 -5.53 24.25
CA THR A 55 -8.42 -6.77 23.47
C THR A 55 -7.98 -6.49 22.03
N PRO A 56 -6.86 -7.06 21.57
CA PRO A 56 -6.37 -6.82 20.22
C PRO A 56 -7.12 -7.66 19.19
N ALA A 57 -6.99 -7.30 17.91
CA ALA A 57 -7.47 -8.10 16.79
C ALA A 57 -6.59 -9.36 16.62
N VAL A 58 -6.79 -10.38 17.46
CA VAL A 58 -5.93 -11.58 17.56
C VAL A 58 -5.81 -12.31 16.22
N GLY A 59 -6.91 -12.42 15.45
CA GLY A 59 -6.89 -13.04 14.13
C GLY A 59 -5.91 -12.35 13.18
N ILE A 60 -5.86 -11.01 13.19
CA ILE A 60 -4.93 -10.22 12.35
C ILE A 60 -3.50 -10.35 12.85
N LEU A 61 -3.27 -10.36 14.17
CA LEU A 61 -1.93 -10.59 14.75
C LEU A 61 -1.37 -11.95 14.32
N ARG A 62 -2.18 -12.99 14.28
CA ARG A 62 -1.75 -14.30 13.78
C ARG A 62 -1.39 -14.28 12.30
N GLN A 63 -2.16 -13.56 11.48
CA GLN A 63 -1.85 -13.39 10.06
C GLN A 63 -0.56 -12.61 9.85
N ILE A 64 -0.34 -11.51 10.61
CA ILE A 64 0.93 -10.77 10.60
C ILE A 64 2.09 -11.69 10.96
N ASN A 65 1.95 -12.51 12.00
CA ASN A 65 3.00 -13.45 12.40
C ASN A 65 3.31 -14.48 11.30
N THR A 66 2.28 -15.00 10.61
CA THR A 66 2.47 -15.90 9.47
C THR A 66 3.21 -15.18 8.33
N ARG A 67 2.76 -13.97 7.98
CA ARG A 67 3.40 -13.18 6.93
C ARG A 67 4.86 -12.83 7.22
N LEU A 68 5.19 -12.50 8.45
CA LEU A 68 6.58 -12.23 8.86
C LEU A 68 7.45 -13.48 8.74
N LYS A 69 6.94 -14.66 9.07
CA LYS A 69 7.65 -15.94 8.87
C LYS A 69 7.85 -16.26 7.38
N GLU A 70 6.88 -15.96 6.53
CA GLU A 70 7.03 -16.10 5.07
C GLU A 70 8.14 -15.19 4.53
N ILE A 71 8.17 -13.92 4.96
CA ILE A 71 9.22 -12.97 4.59
C ILE A 71 10.58 -13.46 5.06
N GLU A 72 10.69 -13.94 6.30
CA GLU A 72 11.92 -14.50 6.85
C GLU A 72 12.39 -15.73 6.05
N ALA A 73 11.48 -16.65 5.77
CA ALA A 73 11.78 -17.86 4.99
C ALA A 73 12.17 -17.56 3.54
N ALA A 74 11.66 -16.48 2.97
CA ALA A 74 12.03 -16.00 1.62
C ALA A 74 13.41 -15.31 1.56
N GLY A 75 14.05 -15.05 2.69
CA GLY A 75 15.37 -14.40 2.77
C GLY A 75 15.36 -13.04 3.47
N GLY A 76 14.26 -12.66 4.11
CA GLY A 76 14.16 -11.48 4.95
C GLY A 76 13.68 -10.22 4.25
N ALA A 77 13.80 -9.09 4.95
CA ALA A 77 13.26 -7.81 4.51
C ALA A 77 13.89 -7.29 3.22
N ASP A 78 15.19 -7.51 3.01
CA ASP A 78 15.89 -7.02 1.82
C ASP A 78 15.38 -7.71 0.54
N VAL A 79 15.04 -9.00 0.61
CA VAL A 79 14.44 -9.74 -0.50
C VAL A 79 13.04 -9.21 -0.81
N GLU A 80 12.23 -8.92 0.21
CA GLU A 80 10.90 -8.33 0.02
C GLU A 80 10.98 -6.91 -0.58
N ILE A 81 11.94 -6.10 -0.14
CA ILE A 81 12.19 -4.75 -0.69
C ILE A 81 12.58 -4.84 -2.17
N ALA A 82 13.50 -5.76 -2.52
CA ALA A 82 13.91 -5.99 -3.90
C ALA A 82 12.76 -6.49 -4.77
N ARG A 83 11.92 -7.39 -4.26
CA ARG A 83 10.72 -7.87 -4.94
C ARG A 83 9.75 -6.73 -5.28
N VAL A 84 9.47 -5.85 -4.32
CA VAL A 84 8.58 -4.69 -4.54
C VAL A 84 9.19 -3.71 -5.54
N ALA A 85 10.51 -3.51 -5.50
CA ALA A 85 11.21 -2.66 -6.47
C ALA A 85 11.09 -3.23 -7.89
N ALA A 86 11.35 -4.53 -8.08
CA ALA A 86 11.22 -5.20 -9.38
C ALA A 86 9.78 -5.15 -9.91
N GLN A 87 8.77 -5.33 -9.03
CA GLN A 87 7.36 -5.22 -9.38
C GLN A 87 6.99 -3.82 -9.90
N ALA A 88 7.50 -2.78 -9.22
CA ALA A 88 7.27 -1.40 -9.63
C ALA A 88 7.97 -1.06 -10.95
N GLU A 89 9.18 -1.52 -11.15
CA GLU A 89 9.95 -1.33 -12.38
C GLU A 89 9.27 -2.01 -13.58
N ASP A 90 8.88 -3.27 -13.43
CA ASP A 90 8.16 -4.04 -14.45
C ASP A 90 6.88 -3.31 -14.91
N PHE A 91 6.08 -2.80 -13.98
CA PHE A 91 4.90 -2.00 -14.33
C PHE A 91 5.29 -0.72 -15.08
N ARG A 92 6.27 0.02 -14.57
CA ARG A 92 6.69 1.31 -15.16
C ARG A 92 7.27 1.14 -16.56
N GLU A 93 7.99 0.06 -16.81
CA GLU A 93 8.49 -0.23 -18.17
C GLU A 93 7.34 -0.55 -19.12
N LYS A 94 6.43 -1.42 -18.73
CA LYS A 94 5.31 -1.84 -19.57
C LYS A 94 4.34 -0.70 -19.91
N ILE A 95 4.09 0.24 -19.00
CA ILE A 95 3.12 1.33 -19.22
C ILE A 95 3.65 2.43 -20.14
N LYS A 96 4.97 2.51 -20.39
CA LYS A 96 5.58 3.51 -21.28
C LYS A 96 5.07 3.47 -22.73
N GLU A 97 4.55 2.33 -23.16
CA GLU A 97 3.96 2.16 -24.49
C GLU A 97 2.56 2.76 -24.63
N LEU A 98 1.98 3.25 -23.55
CA LEU A 98 0.61 3.76 -23.46
C LEU A 98 0.61 5.28 -23.17
N PRO A 99 -0.46 6.00 -23.48
CA PRO A 99 -0.54 7.45 -23.32
C PRO A 99 -0.70 7.88 -21.86
N PHE A 100 0.29 7.56 -21.04
CA PHE A 100 0.35 7.91 -19.62
C PHE A 100 1.65 8.65 -19.27
N GLU A 101 1.56 9.57 -18.33
CA GLU A 101 2.70 10.29 -17.78
C GLU A 101 2.92 9.91 -16.30
N PHE A 102 4.17 9.83 -15.88
CA PHE A 102 4.51 9.67 -14.46
C PHE A 102 4.40 11.01 -13.74
N VAL A 103 3.65 11.02 -12.65
CA VAL A 103 3.40 12.23 -11.85
C VAL A 103 4.60 12.60 -10.97
N SER A 104 5.44 11.63 -10.62
CA SER A 104 6.55 11.82 -9.68
C SER A 104 7.90 11.72 -10.35
N GLU A 105 8.77 12.71 -10.12
CA GLU A 105 10.18 12.69 -10.51
C GLU A 105 11.02 11.72 -9.66
N SER A 106 10.56 11.41 -8.44
CA SER A 106 11.21 10.46 -7.52
C SER A 106 10.18 9.44 -7.01
N PRO A 107 9.82 8.45 -7.84
CA PRO A 107 8.74 7.51 -7.54
C PRO A 107 9.13 6.53 -6.43
N ALA A 108 8.23 6.34 -5.47
CA ALA A 108 8.34 5.28 -4.47
C ALA A 108 7.98 3.92 -5.08
N ASN A 109 8.71 2.85 -4.67
CA ASN A 109 8.43 1.51 -5.19
C ASN A 109 7.12 0.88 -4.67
N GLY A 110 6.52 1.44 -3.63
CA GLY A 110 5.24 0.93 -3.10
C GLY A 110 4.02 1.27 -3.94
N VAL A 111 4.08 2.35 -4.74
CA VAL A 111 2.95 2.85 -5.54
C VAL A 111 3.44 3.75 -6.67
N THR A 112 2.82 3.63 -7.85
CA THR A 112 3.07 4.53 -8.98
C THR A 112 1.79 5.32 -9.29
N PRO A 113 1.78 6.65 -9.08
CA PRO A 113 0.75 7.51 -9.62
C PRO A 113 0.98 7.78 -11.10
N VAL A 114 -0.07 7.69 -11.90
CA VAL A 114 -0.03 7.94 -13.35
C VAL A 114 -1.14 8.90 -13.76
N HIS A 115 -0.84 9.73 -14.75
CA HIS A 115 -1.76 10.66 -15.38
C HIS A 115 -2.07 10.20 -16.81
N PRO A 116 -3.32 9.90 -17.16
CA PRO A 116 -3.72 9.67 -18.54
C PRO A 116 -3.71 11.00 -19.31
N VAL A 117 -3.06 11.03 -20.49
CA VAL A 117 -2.84 12.28 -21.23
C VAL A 117 -4.14 12.82 -21.84
N ASN A 118 -5.01 11.95 -22.35
CA ASN A 118 -6.21 12.32 -23.10
C ASN A 118 -7.51 11.69 -22.56
N ALA A 119 -7.48 11.06 -21.39
CA ALA A 119 -8.63 10.35 -20.85
C ALA A 119 -8.89 10.72 -19.38
N ASP A 120 -10.09 10.46 -18.89
CA ASP A 120 -10.47 10.66 -17.50
C ASP A 120 -9.97 9.47 -16.65
N ALA A 121 -9.15 9.74 -15.64
CA ALA A 121 -8.58 8.72 -14.76
C ALA A 121 -9.65 7.92 -13.99
N TYR A 122 -10.78 8.53 -13.66
CA TYR A 122 -11.84 7.84 -12.95
C TYR A 122 -12.66 6.92 -13.87
N GLU A 123 -12.89 7.33 -15.11
CA GLU A 123 -13.55 6.49 -16.11
C GLU A 123 -12.69 5.27 -16.46
N ILE A 124 -11.35 5.43 -16.54
CA ILE A 124 -10.42 4.30 -16.66
C ILE A 124 -10.59 3.32 -15.48
N PHE A 125 -10.63 3.83 -14.24
CA PHE A 125 -10.86 2.99 -13.07
C PHE A 125 -12.19 2.25 -13.13
N ILE A 126 -13.28 2.93 -13.49
CA ILE A 126 -14.61 2.31 -13.60
C ILE A 126 -14.62 1.20 -14.64
N THR A 127 -14.06 1.47 -15.83
CA THR A 127 -13.98 0.48 -16.91
C THR A 127 -13.14 -0.75 -16.50
N LEU A 128 -11.95 -0.53 -15.92
CA LEU A 128 -11.10 -1.62 -15.42
C LEU A 128 -11.83 -2.48 -14.39
N LYS A 129 -12.55 -1.83 -13.46
CA LYS A 129 -13.30 -2.53 -12.42
C LYS A 129 -14.49 -3.32 -12.98
N ASP A 130 -15.30 -2.72 -13.85
CA ASP A 130 -16.59 -3.27 -14.27
C ASP A 130 -16.46 -4.25 -15.45
N GLU A 131 -15.53 -4.02 -16.38
CA GLU A 131 -15.36 -4.84 -17.57
C GLU A 131 -14.25 -5.88 -17.45
N TYR A 132 -13.15 -5.56 -16.73
CA TYR A 132 -11.98 -6.43 -16.62
C TYR A 132 -11.80 -7.05 -15.23
N GLY A 133 -12.60 -6.64 -14.23
CA GLY A 133 -12.46 -7.12 -12.85
C GLY A 133 -11.18 -6.65 -12.15
N ILE A 134 -10.52 -5.60 -12.68
CA ILE A 134 -9.25 -5.09 -12.17
C ILE A 134 -9.49 -3.87 -11.32
N TRP A 135 -9.01 -3.93 -10.07
CA TRP A 135 -9.15 -2.82 -9.13
C TRP A 135 -7.84 -2.05 -8.97
N ILE A 136 -7.76 -0.84 -9.55
CA ILE A 136 -6.71 0.14 -9.29
C ILE A 136 -7.16 1.14 -8.22
N CYS A 137 -6.28 2.01 -7.73
CA CYS A 137 -6.61 2.98 -6.69
C CYS A 137 -6.95 4.35 -7.31
N PRO A 138 -8.22 4.74 -7.42
CA PRO A 138 -8.59 6.08 -7.90
C PRO A 138 -8.20 7.14 -6.87
N ASN A 139 -8.06 8.38 -7.33
CA ASN A 139 -7.99 9.54 -6.44
C ASN A 139 -9.39 10.13 -6.19
N GLY A 140 -9.47 11.00 -5.19
CA GLY A 140 -10.65 11.79 -4.86
C GLY A 140 -10.40 13.30 -5.01
N GLY A 141 -11.44 14.11 -4.77
CA GLY A 141 -11.36 15.56 -4.87
C GLY A 141 -10.93 16.02 -6.25
N ASP A 142 -10.10 17.07 -6.30
CA ASP A 142 -9.65 17.71 -7.55
C ASP A 142 -8.79 16.81 -8.44
N MET A 143 -8.24 15.73 -7.90
CA MET A 143 -7.41 14.79 -8.67
C MET A 143 -8.19 13.57 -9.18
N LYS A 144 -9.51 13.53 -9.01
CA LYS A 144 -10.32 12.37 -9.35
C LYS A 144 -10.24 12.00 -10.84
N SER A 145 -10.32 13.00 -11.70
CA SER A 145 -10.30 12.84 -13.15
C SER A 145 -8.90 12.78 -13.77
N THR A 146 -7.87 13.18 -13.02
CA THR A 146 -6.54 13.40 -13.58
C THR A 146 -5.51 12.35 -13.21
N ILE A 147 -5.67 11.63 -12.09
CA ILE A 147 -4.65 10.71 -11.57
C ILE A 147 -5.31 9.47 -10.99
N PHE A 148 -4.79 8.29 -11.34
CA PHE A 148 -4.98 7.08 -10.56
C PHE A 148 -3.63 6.51 -10.08
N ARG A 149 -3.65 5.52 -9.21
CA ARG A 149 -2.45 4.93 -8.64
C ARG A 149 -2.47 3.41 -8.79
N VAL A 150 -1.32 2.84 -9.10
CA VAL A 150 -1.11 1.39 -9.13
C VAL A 150 -0.19 1.01 -7.97
N GLY A 151 -0.66 0.13 -7.09
CA GLY A 151 0.11 -0.38 -5.96
C GLY A 151 0.97 -1.57 -6.38
N HIS A 152 2.17 -1.69 -5.76
CA HIS A 152 3.12 -2.77 -6.04
C HIS A 152 3.46 -3.59 -4.79
N ILE A 153 2.82 -3.25 -3.66
CA ILE A 153 2.98 -3.93 -2.37
C ILE A 153 1.94 -5.05 -2.22
N GLY A 154 2.18 -5.94 -1.28
CA GLY A 154 1.31 -7.08 -1.02
C GLY A 154 1.68 -8.30 -1.87
N HIS A 155 0.72 -9.15 -2.17
CA HIS A 155 0.94 -10.42 -2.88
C HIS A 155 0.68 -10.28 -4.40
N LEU A 156 1.33 -9.28 -5.02
CA LEU A 156 1.24 -9.02 -6.46
C LEU A 156 2.43 -9.62 -7.21
N THR A 157 2.18 -10.01 -8.47
CA THR A 157 3.14 -10.64 -9.38
C THR A 157 3.32 -9.83 -10.67
N HIS A 158 4.36 -10.13 -11.46
CA HIS A 158 4.55 -9.54 -12.79
C HIS A 158 3.42 -9.91 -13.77
N GLU A 159 2.73 -11.02 -13.53
CA GLU A 159 1.56 -11.44 -14.33
C GLU A 159 0.36 -10.51 -14.07
N ASP A 160 0.16 -10.07 -12.82
CA ASP A 160 -0.87 -9.06 -12.49
C ASP A 160 -0.61 -7.74 -13.22
N ASN A 161 0.66 -7.28 -13.29
CA ASN A 161 1.03 -6.12 -14.10
C ASN A 161 0.70 -6.35 -15.57
N THR A 162 1.06 -7.51 -16.11
CA THR A 162 0.78 -7.85 -17.53
C THR A 162 -0.71 -7.80 -17.81
N THR A 163 -1.53 -8.40 -16.96
CA THR A 163 -2.99 -8.39 -17.06
C THR A 163 -3.56 -6.97 -17.08
N LEU A 164 -3.07 -6.09 -16.20
CA LEU A 164 -3.47 -4.68 -16.19
C LEU A 164 -3.05 -3.96 -17.49
N ILE A 165 -1.83 -4.17 -17.95
CA ILE A 165 -1.34 -3.52 -19.19
C ILE A 165 -2.10 -4.02 -20.43
N GLU A 166 -2.44 -5.29 -20.51
CA GLU A 166 -3.27 -5.83 -21.59
C GLU A 166 -4.67 -5.24 -21.61
N ALA A 167 -5.29 -5.09 -20.45
CA ALA A 167 -6.59 -4.40 -20.33
C ALA A 167 -6.50 -2.93 -20.81
N LEU A 168 -5.46 -2.20 -20.40
CA LEU A 168 -5.24 -0.82 -20.85
C LEU A 168 -4.95 -0.74 -22.37
N LYS A 169 -4.19 -1.69 -22.94
CA LYS A 169 -3.97 -1.79 -24.39
C LYS A 169 -5.27 -2.05 -25.17
N ASP A 170 -6.17 -2.88 -24.62
CA ASP A 170 -7.49 -3.09 -25.21
C ASP A 170 -8.36 -1.83 -25.14
N MET A 171 -8.37 -1.14 -24.01
CA MET A 171 -9.05 0.15 -23.87
C MET A 171 -8.52 1.18 -24.88
N GLN A 172 -7.21 1.23 -25.13
CA GLN A 172 -6.61 2.10 -26.14
C GLN A 172 -7.09 1.77 -27.54
N LYS A 173 -7.14 0.48 -27.93
CA LYS A 173 -7.67 0.05 -29.23
C LYS A 173 -9.13 0.42 -29.42
N ARG A 174 -9.90 0.51 -28.34
CA ARG A 174 -11.31 0.91 -28.32
C ARG A 174 -11.49 2.44 -28.31
N GLY A 175 -10.41 3.22 -28.34
CA GLY A 175 -10.43 4.68 -28.33
C GLY A 175 -10.82 5.30 -26.98
N MET A 176 -10.56 4.61 -25.86
CA MET A 176 -10.90 5.05 -24.51
C MET A 176 -9.72 5.71 -23.78
N LEU A 177 -8.51 5.70 -24.36
CA LEU A 177 -7.29 6.32 -23.83
C LEU A 177 -6.73 7.36 -24.79
#